data_f926b4f55ad2d8db24eac86d2d40a3d5
#
_entry.id   f926b4f55ad2d8db24eac86d2d40a3d5
#
_cell.length_a   1.000
_cell.length_b   1.000
_cell.length_c   1.000
_cell.angle_alpha   90.00
_cell.angle_beta   90.00
_cell.angle_gamma   90.00
#
_symmetry.space_group_name_H-M   'P 1'
#
loop_
_entity.id
_entity.type
_entity.pdbx_description
1 polymer ?
#
loop_
_entity_poly.entity_id
_entity_poly.type
_entity_poly.pdbx_seq_one_letter_code
_entity_poly.pdbx_strand_id
1 'polypeptide(L)'
;MKILVVQESDWIKRNPHQQHHLMERLTLRGHQVKVIDYPIDWKEEKGRYNRRNVVDGYYKIHPESRVQVISPTILKIPYFSYPSMLFYHRREVKRQIKEFEPDVIIGFGIINTYLASRTAKKEKIPFIYYWIDVLHMLIPENGFQALGEYLERATIKNSTQVIAINYKLEDFVKALGAKNTKVIGAGIDLGKFDPNIKSSNIRQEYGINNEDTVLFFMGHLYNFAGLKEIALELAKGHNPNLKLLIVGDGDAYQELQDIIKENNLSSKVILTGLKSYNEIPELVAASDICILPAYPDEKIMQDIVPIKIYEYMAMCKPVITTKLPGIMMEFGDDNGICYVDKPSDVIFKSYEIDIIAEGRKARKFVEKNDWSKITNEFEKTLQDLQK
;
A
#
# COMPACT_ATOMS: atom_id res chain seq x y z
N MET A 1 -23.55 11.77 -1.26
CA MET A 1 -23.27 11.72 0.20
C MET A 1 -22.18 12.71 0.56
N LYS A 2 -22.18 13.18 1.80
CA LYS A 2 -21.13 13.99 2.41
C LYS A 2 -20.24 13.08 3.25
N ILE A 3 -19.00 12.93 2.87
CA ILE A 3 -18.05 11.99 3.47
C ILE A 3 -16.91 12.77 4.14
N LEU A 4 -16.72 12.58 5.44
CA LEU A 4 -15.60 13.15 6.18
C LEU A 4 -14.55 12.07 6.45
N VAL A 5 -13.33 12.29 5.98
CA VAL A 5 -12.20 11.40 6.21
C VAL A 5 -11.30 11.99 7.28
N VAL A 6 -10.87 11.18 8.23
CA VAL A 6 -9.87 11.53 9.24
C VAL A 6 -8.71 10.55 9.12
N GLN A 7 -7.52 11.06 8.87
CA GLN A 7 -6.35 10.23 8.58
C GLN A 7 -5.07 10.75 9.26
N GLU A 8 -4.03 9.91 9.32
CA GLU A 8 -2.77 10.20 10.01
C GLU A 8 -1.54 10.03 9.10
N SER A 9 -1.73 10.15 7.80
CA SER A 9 -0.66 10.33 6.83
C SER A 9 -0.83 11.67 6.12
N ASP A 10 0.23 12.19 5.53
CA ASP A 10 0.15 13.43 4.75
C ASP A 10 -0.53 13.17 3.42
N TRP A 11 -1.75 13.68 3.25
CA TRP A 11 -2.54 13.49 2.03
C TRP A 11 -1.86 14.05 0.79
N ILE A 12 -1.17 15.17 0.96
CA ILE A 12 -0.58 15.91 -0.16
C ILE A 12 0.80 15.36 -0.53
N LYS A 13 1.67 15.10 0.45
CA LYS A 13 3.08 14.75 0.21
C LYS A 13 3.31 13.25 -0.03
N ARG A 14 2.52 12.37 0.57
CA ARG A 14 2.68 10.92 0.40
C ARG A 14 2.23 10.44 -0.97
N ASN A 15 2.81 9.34 -1.43
CA ASN A 15 2.35 8.65 -2.64
C ASN A 15 0.89 8.22 -2.52
N PRO A 16 0.18 8.00 -3.65
CA PRO A 16 -1.18 7.50 -3.62
C PRO A 16 -1.29 6.19 -2.85
N HIS A 17 -2.25 6.13 -1.92
CA HIS A 17 -2.63 4.95 -1.17
C HIS A 17 -4.11 4.63 -1.43
N GLN A 18 -4.59 3.50 -0.89
CA GLN A 18 -5.98 3.04 -1.01
C GLN A 18 -7.01 4.17 -0.80
N GLN A 19 -6.83 4.98 0.25
CA GLN A 19 -7.75 6.07 0.58
C GLN A 19 -7.81 7.16 -0.52
N HIS A 20 -6.70 7.50 -1.16
CA HIS A 20 -6.69 8.48 -2.24
C HIS A 20 -7.53 7.98 -3.42
N HIS A 21 -7.27 6.75 -3.87
CA HIS A 21 -8.00 6.13 -4.96
C HIS A 21 -9.50 6.05 -4.72
N LEU A 22 -9.92 5.65 -3.52
CA LEU A 22 -11.34 5.55 -3.17
C LEU A 22 -12.00 6.92 -3.11
N MET A 23 -11.40 7.87 -2.39
CA MET A 23 -12.01 9.18 -2.16
C MET A 23 -12.12 10.01 -3.45
N GLU A 24 -11.09 9.99 -4.28
CA GLU A 24 -11.14 10.69 -5.56
C GLU A 24 -12.21 10.11 -6.49
N ARG A 25 -12.29 8.76 -6.61
CA ARG A 25 -13.33 8.11 -7.40
C ARG A 25 -14.74 8.37 -6.88
N LEU A 26 -14.91 8.49 -5.57
CA LEU A 26 -16.21 8.88 -5.01
C LEU A 26 -16.59 10.32 -5.37
N THR A 27 -15.62 11.25 -5.44
CA THR A 27 -15.95 12.62 -5.92
C THR A 27 -16.36 12.63 -7.37
N LEU A 28 -15.77 11.80 -8.24
CA LEU A 28 -16.19 11.63 -9.64
C LEU A 28 -17.60 11.07 -9.78
N ARG A 29 -18.11 10.41 -8.74
CA ARG A 29 -19.50 9.89 -8.66
C ARG A 29 -20.48 10.88 -7.99
N GLY A 30 -20.05 12.11 -7.74
CA GLY A 30 -20.88 13.17 -7.17
C GLY A 30 -20.96 13.18 -5.65
N HIS A 31 -20.14 12.42 -4.94
CA HIS A 31 -20.01 12.55 -3.48
C HIS A 31 -19.17 13.77 -3.11
N GLN A 32 -19.50 14.42 -2.01
CA GLN A 32 -18.67 15.49 -1.43
C GLN A 32 -17.72 14.87 -0.41
N VAL A 33 -16.42 15.02 -0.62
CA VAL A 33 -15.39 14.45 0.25
C VAL A 33 -14.53 15.54 0.86
N LYS A 34 -14.43 15.54 2.18
CA LYS A 34 -13.49 16.35 2.94
C LYS A 34 -12.55 15.48 3.74
N VAL A 35 -11.27 15.82 3.74
CA VAL A 35 -10.21 15.10 4.44
C VAL A 35 -9.62 15.99 5.51
N ILE A 36 -9.63 15.56 6.77
CA ILE A 36 -8.83 16.16 7.83
C ILE A 36 -7.47 15.49 7.78
N ASP A 37 -6.50 16.25 7.35
CA ASP A 37 -5.14 15.80 7.06
C ASP A 37 -4.21 15.90 8.27
N TYR A 38 -3.09 15.14 8.20
CA TYR A 38 -2.02 15.13 9.18
C TYR A 38 -0.69 15.36 8.47
N PRO A 39 -0.21 16.63 8.41
CA PRO A 39 1.11 16.91 7.83
C PRO A 39 2.21 16.21 8.63
N ILE A 40 3.02 15.37 8.00
CA ILE A 40 4.08 14.61 8.69
C ILE A 40 5.34 15.43 8.94
N ASP A 41 5.68 16.33 8.01
CA ASP A 41 6.91 17.17 8.09
C ASP A 41 6.68 18.48 8.84
N TRP A 42 5.64 18.57 9.64
CA TRP A 42 5.29 19.81 10.35
C TRP A 42 6.42 20.34 11.24
N LYS A 43 7.35 19.48 11.69
CA LYS A 43 8.50 19.86 12.51
C LYS A 43 9.57 20.61 11.71
N GLU A 44 9.73 20.27 10.44
CA GLU A 44 10.76 20.81 9.54
C GLU A 44 10.39 22.17 8.96
N GLU A 45 9.09 22.47 8.92
CA GLU A 45 8.61 23.76 8.43
C GLU A 45 8.99 24.89 9.38
N LYS A 46 9.44 26.03 8.83
CA LYS A 46 9.84 27.22 9.62
C LYS A 46 8.63 27.84 10.34
N GLY A 47 8.88 28.39 11.53
CA GLY A 47 7.86 29.12 12.31
C GLY A 47 7.42 28.44 13.61
N ARG A 48 6.71 29.17 14.47
CA ARG A 48 6.23 28.68 15.77
C ARG A 48 4.88 27.94 15.71
N TYR A 49 4.18 28.00 14.59
CA TYR A 49 2.91 27.31 14.38
C TYR A 49 2.61 27.19 12.89
N ASN A 50 1.90 26.13 12.54
CA ASN A 50 1.25 26.00 11.23
C ASN A 50 -0.21 26.44 11.41
N ARG A 51 -0.66 27.38 10.59
CA ARG A 51 -2.07 27.81 10.56
C ARG A 51 -2.91 26.72 9.91
N ARG A 52 -4.20 26.70 10.29
CA ARG A 52 -5.19 25.94 9.57
C ARG A 52 -5.13 26.30 8.08
N ASN A 53 -4.99 25.29 7.24
CA ASN A 53 -4.98 25.45 5.80
C ASN A 53 -6.08 24.61 5.17
N VAL A 54 -6.68 25.10 4.11
CA VAL A 54 -7.72 24.39 3.32
C VAL A 54 -7.32 24.48 1.85
N VAL A 55 -7.24 23.32 1.22
CA VAL A 55 -6.98 23.18 -0.20
C VAL A 55 -8.24 22.62 -0.84
N ASP A 56 -8.88 23.38 -1.68
CA ASP A 56 -10.09 22.97 -2.39
C ASP A 56 -9.75 22.33 -3.73
N GLY A 57 -10.54 21.34 -4.12
CA GLY A 57 -10.42 20.69 -5.42
C GLY A 57 -9.11 19.94 -5.62
N TYR A 58 -8.51 19.43 -4.53
CA TYR A 58 -7.26 18.68 -4.62
C TYR A 58 -7.49 17.34 -5.32
N TYR A 59 -6.50 16.97 -6.13
CA TYR A 59 -6.41 15.64 -6.73
C TYR A 59 -4.94 15.16 -6.72
N LYS A 60 -4.76 13.87 -6.71
CA LYS A 60 -3.47 13.19 -6.79
C LYS A 60 -3.40 12.20 -7.96
N ILE A 61 -4.54 11.63 -8.32
CA ILE A 61 -4.65 10.56 -9.32
C ILE A 61 -5.54 11.00 -10.47
N HIS A 62 -6.72 11.56 -10.17
CA HIS A 62 -7.72 11.94 -11.16
C HIS A 62 -7.89 13.46 -11.21
N PRO A 63 -7.42 14.14 -12.28
CA PRO A 63 -7.47 15.62 -12.41
C PRO A 63 -8.88 16.20 -12.29
N GLU A 64 -9.91 15.41 -12.53
CA GLU A 64 -11.32 15.82 -12.47
C GLU A 64 -11.92 15.67 -11.07
N SER A 65 -11.22 14.98 -10.14
CA SER A 65 -11.69 14.81 -8.77
C SER A 65 -11.62 16.12 -7.98
N ARG A 66 -12.41 16.21 -6.92
CA ARG A 66 -12.55 17.43 -6.12
C ARG A 66 -12.60 17.12 -4.63
N VAL A 67 -11.46 16.72 -4.07
CA VAL A 67 -11.32 16.50 -2.63
C VAL A 67 -10.96 17.81 -1.94
N GLN A 68 -11.63 18.15 -0.84
CA GLN A 68 -11.21 19.26 0.01
C GLN A 68 -10.27 18.70 1.11
N VAL A 69 -9.06 19.22 1.17
CA VAL A 69 -8.05 18.80 2.17
C VAL A 69 -7.90 19.90 3.22
N ILE A 70 -8.07 19.54 4.49
CA ILE A 70 -8.04 20.46 5.63
C ILE A 70 -6.90 20.05 6.56
N SER A 71 -5.86 20.86 6.64
CA SER A 71 -4.75 20.68 7.59
C SER A 71 -5.02 21.53 8.83
N PRO A 72 -5.30 20.94 10.00
CA PRO A 72 -5.55 21.68 11.24
C PRO A 72 -4.31 22.46 11.71
N THR A 73 -4.53 23.42 12.61
CA THR A 73 -3.44 24.18 13.24
C THR A 73 -2.57 23.24 14.09
N ILE A 74 -1.25 23.47 14.06
CA ILE A 74 -0.28 22.81 14.93
C ILE A 74 0.61 23.88 15.57
N LEU A 75 0.73 23.87 16.91
CA LEU A 75 1.67 24.73 17.63
C LEU A 75 3.02 24.02 17.73
N LYS A 76 4.09 24.69 17.29
CA LYS A 76 5.45 24.15 17.31
C LYS A 76 6.20 24.61 18.58
N ILE A 77 5.62 24.30 19.72
CA ILE A 77 6.16 24.63 21.04
C ILE A 77 6.62 23.32 21.68
N PRO A 78 7.87 23.22 22.19
CA PRO A 78 8.34 22.03 22.90
C PRO A 78 7.32 21.54 23.93
N TYR A 79 7.15 20.23 24.02
CA TYR A 79 6.18 19.51 24.87
C TYR A 79 4.68 19.77 24.58
N PHE A 80 4.30 20.89 23.95
CA PHE A 80 2.90 21.21 23.63
C PHE A 80 2.50 20.90 22.20
N SER A 81 3.43 20.54 21.32
CA SER A 81 3.12 20.30 19.91
C SER A 81 2.10 19.18 19.72
N TYR A 82 2.36 17.99 20.27
CA TYR A 82 1.43 16.87 20.20
C TYR A 82 0.08 17.14 20.90
N PRO A 83 0.05 17.62 22.13
CA PRO A 83 -1.23 18.00 22.76
C PRO A 83 -2.02 19.02 21.96
N SER A 84 -1.35 20.04 21.38
CA SER A 84 -2.04 21.05 20.56
C SER A 84 -2.61 20.44 19.29
N MET A 85 -1.86 19.54 18.64
CA MET A 85 -2.30 18.85 17.43
C MET A 85 -3.57 18.04 17.72
N LEU A 86 -3.59 17.23 18.77
CA LEU A 86 -4.77 16.46 19.17
C LEU A 86 -5.97 17.37 19.45
N PHE A 87 -5.74 18.50 20.15
CA PHE A 87 -6.77 19.48 20.43
C PHE A 87 -7.36 20.09 19.16
N TYR A 88 -6.52 20.57 18.22
CA TYR A 88 -6.96 21.21 17.00
C TYR A 88 -7.59 20.22 16.02
N HIS A 89 -7.09 18.98 15.92
CA HIS A 89 -7.75 17.93 15.14
C HIS A 89 -9.15 17.62 15.66
N ARG A 90 -9.30 17.42 16.96
CA ARG A 90 -10.61 17.21 17.57
C ARG A 90 -11.56 18.39 17.35
N ARG A 91 -11.02 19.62 17.45
CA ARG A 91 -11.80 20.84 17.19
C ARG A 91 -12.23 20.89 15.71
N GLU A 92 -11.36 20.51 14.78
CA GLU A 92 -11.69 20.49 13.36
C GLU A 92 -12.73 19.42 13.04
N VAL A 93 -12.62 18.21 13.59
CA VAL A 93 -13.66 17.17 13.47
C VAL A 93 -15.04 17.72 13.89
N LYS A 94 -15.11 18.36 15.08
CA LYS A 94 -16.38 18.96 15.56
C LYS A 94 -16.87 20.09 14.67
N ARG A 95 -15.95 20.91 14.13
CA ARG A 95 -16.29 21.96 13.18
C ARG A 95 -16.92 21.36 11.92
N GLN A 96 -16.27 20.35 11.32
CA GLN A 96 -16.79 19.73 10.11
C GLN A 96 -18.11 19.00 10.35
N ILE A 97 -18.30 18.37 11.49
CA ILE A 97 -19.61 17.81 11.85
C ILE A 97 -20.71 18.89 11.83
N LYS A 98 -20.42 20.08 12.36
CA LYS A 98 -21.40 21.17 12.43
C LYS A 98 -21.60 21.90 11.08
N GLU A 99 -20.52 22.13 10.33
CA GLU A 99 -20.55 22.96 9.10
C GLU A 99 -20.81 22.15 7.84
N PHE A 100 -20.31 20.92 7.79
CA PHE A 100 -20.40 20.03 6.64
C PHE A 100 -21.52 19.01 6.77
N GLU A 101 -21.89 18.64 8.01
CA GLU A 101 -22.93 17.65 8.33
C GLU A 101 -22.70 16.34 7.57
N PRO A 102 -21.59 15.62 7.85
CA PRO A 102 -21.25 14.42 7.10
C PRO A 102 -22.26 13.29 7.36
N ASP A 103 -22.62 12.59 6.29
CA ASP A 103 -23.44 11.39 6.35
C ASP A 103 -22.68 10.20 6.97
N VAL A 104 -21.35 10.19 6.81
CA VAL A 104 -20.44 9.16 7.33
C VAL A 104 -19.07 9.76 7.62
N ILE A 105 -18.40 9.23 8.66
CA ILE A 105 -17.00 9.53 8.96
C ILE A 105 -16.16 8.28 8.76
N ILE A 106 -15.05 8.39 8.03
CA ILE A 106 -14.12 7.30 7.76
C ILE A 106 -12.78 7.62 8.41
N GLY A 107 -12.25 6.69 9.19
CA GLY A 107 -10.99 6.85 9.91
C GLY A 107 -9.89 5.93 9.38
N PHE A 108 -8.69 6.52 9.13
CA PHE A 108 -7.45 5.82 8.82
C PHE A 108 -6.38 6.29 9.81
N GLY A 109 -5.89 5.42 10.66
CA GLY A 109 -4.90 5.78 11.67
C GLY A 109 -5.31 5.38 13.09
N ILE A 110 -4.63 5.90 14.10
CA ILE A 110 -4.80 5.48 15.49
C ILE A 110 -5.43 6.59 16.34
N ILE A 111 -4.70 7.68 16.62
CA ILE A 111 -5.04 8.64 17.68
C ILE A 111 -6.16 9.59 17.25
N ASN A 112 -6.00 10.25 16.10
CA ASN A 112 -7.02 11.16 15.56
C ASN A 112 -8.28 10.40 15.15
N THR A 113 -8.08 9.19 14.63
CA THR A 113 -9.15 8.25 14.30
C THR A 113 -9.95 7.86 15.54
N TYR A 114 -9.27 7.56 16.66
CA TYR A 114 -9.94 7.33 17.94
C TYR A 114 -10.75 8.53 18.40
N LEU A 115 -10.19 9.75 18.35
CA LEU A 115 -10.89 10.98 18.75
C LEU A 115 -12.10 11.25 17.83
N ALA A 116 -11.97 10.97 16.55
CA ALA A 116 -13.06 11.08 15.58
C ALA A 116 -14.16 10.06 15.86
N SER A 117 -13.81 8.79 16.12
CA SER A 117 -14.77 7.72 16.41
C SER A 117 -15.62 8.01 17.66
N ARG A 118 -14.98 8.54 18.72
CA ARG A 118 -15.70 8.98 19.93
C ARG A 118 -16.67 10.13 19.66
N THR A 119 -16.24 11.06 18.80
CA THR A 119 -17.08 12.21 18.45
C THR A 119 -18.25 11.77 17.57
N ALA A 120 -18.00 10.94 16.55
CA ALA A 120 -19.02 10.35 15.70
C ALA A 120 -20.09 9.60 16.50
N LYS A 121 -19.65 8.73 17.43
CA LYS A 121 -20.55 7.99 18.32
C LYS A 121 -21.44 8.91 19.16
N LYS A 122 -20.90 10.00 19.70
CA LYS A 122 -21.66 10.99 20.49
C LYS A 122 -22.70 11.70 19.63
N GLU A 123 -22.33 12.06 18.41
CA GLU A 123 -23.21 12.79 17.46
C GLU A 123 -24.08 11.83 16.63
N LYS A 124 -24.01 10.51 16.90
CA LYS A 124 -24.78 9.46 16.21
C LYS A 124 -24.56 9.40 14.70
N ILE A 125 -23.35 9.74 14.25
CA ILE A 125 -22.95 9.67 12.84
C ILE A 125 -22.28 8.29 12.62
N PRO A 126 -22.64 7.55 11.56
CA PRO A 126 -21.96 6.31 11.21
C PRO A 126 -20.44 6.50 11.08
N PHE A 127 -19.66 5.61 11.68
CA PHE A 127 -18.22 5.65 11.66
C PHE A 127 -17.65 4.34 11.09
N ILE A 128 -16.87 4.45 10.02
CA ILE A 128 -16.11 3.35 9.44
C ILE A 128 -14.66 3.46 9.88
N TYR A 129 -14.14 2.38 10.47
CA TYR A 129 -12.71 2.24 10.68
C TYR A 129 -12.11 1.41 9.55
N TYR A 130 -11.30 2.03 8.68
CA TYR A 130 -10.67 1.35 7.57
C TYR A 130 -9.27 0.88 7.98
N TRP A 131 -9.12 -0.43 8.13
CA TRP A 131 -7.91 -1.08 8.62
C TRP A 131 -7.06 -1.55 7.45
N ILE A 132 -5.96 -0.82 7.19
CA ILE A 132 -5.05 -1.11 6.06
C ILE A 132 -3.85 -1.92 6.54
N ASP A 133 -3.42 -1.70 7.79
CA ASP A 133 -2.23 -2.30 8.38
C ASP A 133 -2.36 -2.37 9.91
N VAL A 134 -1.49 -3.14 10.58
CA VAL A 134 -1.42 -3.23 12.05
C VAL A 134 -0.57 -2.08 12.58
N LEU A 135 -1.16 -0.86 12.56
CA LEU A 135 -0.42 0.38 12.76
C LEU A 135 0.28 0.47 14.11
N HIS A 136 -0.30 -0.07 15.21
CA HIS A 136 0.37 -0.03 16.52
C HIS A 136 1.70 -0.80 16.52
N MET A 137 1.85 -1.85 15.71
CA MET A 137 3.12 -2.59 15.58
C MET A 137 4.21 -1.79 14.84
N LEU A 138 3.84 -0.77 14.09
CA LEU A 138 4.78 0.13 13.40
C LEU A 138 5.32 1.24 14.31
N ILE A 139 4.82 1.36 15.55
CA ILE A 139 5.33 2.31 16.53
C ILE A 139 6.67 1.78 17.08
N PRO A 140 7.78 2.54 16.98
CA PRO A 140 9.10 2.03 17.35
C PRO A 140 9.26 1.69 18.83
N GLU A 141 8.56 2.42 19.73
CA GLU A 141 8.68 2.26 21.17
C GLU A 141 7.62 1.31 21.71
N ASN A 142 8.03 0.17 22.29
CA ASN A 142 7.12 -0.87 22.81
C ASN A 142 6.07 -0.35 23.81
N GLY A 143 6.41 0.63 24.64
CA GLY A 143 5.45 1.23 25.59
C GLY A 143 4.29 1.96 24.90
N PHE A 144 4.54 2.59 23.76
CA PHE A 144 3.51 3.25 22.97
C PHE A 144 2.73 2.28 22.08
N GLN A 145 3.28 1.11 21.75
CA GLN A 145 2.55 0.07 21.05
C GLN A 145 1.31 -0.40 21.83
N ALA A 146 1.45 -0.65 23.12
CA ALA A 146 0.32 -1.04 23.99
C ALA A 146 -0.77 0.05 24.06
N LEU A 147 -0.36 1.34 24.08
CA LEU A 147 -1.31 2.45 24.00
C LEU A 147 -1.98 2.49 22.63
N GLY A 148 -1.23 2.29 21.55
CA GLY A 148 -1.75 2.20 20.19
C GLY A 148 -2.82 1.11 20.05
N GLU A 149 -2.51 -0.10 20.51
CA GLU A 149 -3.45 -1.22 20.51
C GLU A 149 -4.73 -0.92 21.32
N TYR A 150 -4.58 -0.31 22.49
CA TYR A 150 -5.72 0.11 23.31
C TYR A 150 -6.64 1.09 22.55
N LEU A 151 -6.05 2.09 21.88
CA LEU A 151 -6.80 3.08 21.10
C LEU A 151 -7.49 2.45 19.90
N GLU A 152 -6.83 1.53 19.21
CA GLU A 152 -7.41 0.78 18.09
C GLU A 152 -8.59 -0.09 18.54
N ARG A 153 -8.44 -0.85 19.63
CA ARG A 153 -9.55 -1.61 20.25
C ARG A 153 -10.73 -0.72 20.61
N ALA A 154 -10.45 0.47 21.18
CA ALA A 154 -11.49 1.42 21.53
C ALA A 154 -12.16 2.03 20.29
N THR A 155 -11.40 2.26 19.20
CA THR A 155 -11.93 2.73 17.92
C THR A 155 -12.84 1.66 17.30
N ILE A 156 -12.42 0.41 17.28
CA ILE A 156 -13.22 -0.75 16.81
C ILE A 156 -14.57 -0.79 17.56
N LYS A 157 -14.58 -0.65 18.88
CA LYS A 157 -15.82 -0.64 19.70
C LYS A 157 -16.72 0.56 19.43
N ASN A 158 -16.20 1.66 18.92
CA ASN A 158 -16.96 2.84 18.58
C ASN A 158 -17.47 2.82 17.14
N SER A 159 -16.87 1.99 16.29
CA SER A 159 -17.17 1.94 14.86
C SER A 159 -18.51 1.26 14.57
N THR A 160 -19.23 1.77 13.59
CA THR A 160 -20.42 1.13 13.03
C THR A 160 -20.01 -0.09 12.20
N GLN A 161 -18.89 0.04 11.48
CA GLN A 161 -18.29 -1.01 10.68
C GLN A 161 -16.76 -0.88 10.66
N VAL A 162 -16.07 -2.01 10.61
CA VAL A 162 -14.62 -2.08 10.37
C VAL A 162 -14.40 -2.70 8.99
N ILE A 163 -13.64 -2.02 8.15
CA ILE A 163 -13.23 -2.53 6.84
C ILE A 163 -11.77 -2.92 6.92
N ALA A 164 -11.46 -4.16 6.55
CA ALA A 164 -10.09 -4.66 6.44
C ALA A 164 -9.71 -4.80 4.97
N ILE A 165 -8.43 -4.57 4.65
CA ILE A 165 -7.94 -4.66 3.26
C ILE A 165 -7.73 -6.10 2.78
N ASN A 166 -7.64 -7.06 3.69
CA ASN A 166 -7.54 -8.49 3.39
C ASN A 166 -8.17 -9.35 4.49
N TYR A 167 -8.33 -10.64 4.22
CA TYR A 167 -8.96 -11.58 5.16
C TYR A 167 -8.15 -11.79 6.44
N LYS A 168 -6.80 -11.77 6.37
CA LYS A 168 -5.95 -11.93 7.54
C LYS A 168 -6.12 -10.76 8.52
N LEU A 169 -6.18 -9.53 8.00
CA LEU A 169 -6.46 -8.35 8.82
C LEU A 169 -7.91 -8.34 9.33
N GLU A 170 -8.86 -8.90 8.57
CA GLU A 170 -10.22 -9.08 9.07
C GLU A 170 -10.26 -9.99 10.30
N ASP A 171 -9.57 -11.13 10.26
CA ASP A 171 -9.47 -12.03 11.40
C ASP A 171 -8.78 -11.36 12.59
N PHE A 172 -7.76 -10.57 12.33
CA PHE A 172 -7.08 -9.78 13.36
C PHE A 172 -8.02 -8.79 14.04
N VAL A 173 -8.78 -7.98 13.28
CA VAL A 173 -9.72 -7.02 13.90
C VAL A 173 -10.91 -7.72 14.60
N LYS A 174 -11.33 -8.89 14.15
CA LYS A 174 -12.30 -9.73 14.87
C LYS A 174 -11.74 -10.18 16.22
N ALA A 175 -10.49 -10.60 16.29
CA ALA A 175 -9.80 -10.93 17.54
C ALA A 175 -9.68 -9.71 18.48
N LEU A 176 -9.57 -8.49 17.92
CA LEU A 176 -9.64 -7.24 18.69
C LEU A 176 -11.06 -6.86 19.15
N GLY A 177 -12.09 -7.59 18.73
CA GLY A 177 -13.48 -7.43 19.14
C GLY A 177 -14.37 -6.68 18.14
N ALA A 178 -13.99 -6.58 16.87
CA ALA A 178 -14.86 -6.08 15.81
C ALA A 178 -16.07 -7.02 15.62
N LYS A 179 -17.28 -6.44 15.62
CA LYS A 179 -18.54 -7.20 15.46
C LYS A 179 -19.07 -7.15 14.04
N ASN A 180 -18.86 -6.03 13.36
CA ASN A 180 -19.32 -5.82 11.99
C ASN A 180 -18.10 -5.52 11.13
N THR A 181 -17.66 -6.53 10.39
CA THR A 181 -16.45 -6.46 9.54
C THR A 181 -16.81 -6.65 8.08
N LYS A 182 -15.99 -6.13 7.21
CA LYS A 182 -16.04 -6.37 5.77
C LYS A 182 -14.64 -6.33 5.19
N VAL A 183 -14.33 -7.22 4.24
CA VAL A 183 -13.09 -7.14 3.47
C VAL A 183 -13.36 -6.34 2.19
N ILE A 184 -12.59 -5.28 1.98
CA ILE A 184 -12.53 -4.55 0.71
C ILE A 184 -11.07 -4.50 0.32
N GLY A 185 -10.68 -5.33 -0.63
CA GLY A 185 -9.30 -5.57 -1.02
C GLY A 185 -8.59 -4.36 -1.64
N ALA A 186 -7.30 -4.52 -1.88
CA ALA A 186 -6.52 -3.52 -2.61
C ALA A 186 -7.03 -3.41 -4.05
N GLY A 187 -7.16 -2.18 -4.54
CA GLY A 187 -7.51 -1.92 -5.92
C GLY A 187 -6.27 -1.86 -6.82
N ILE A 188 -6.43 -2.21 -8.08
CA ILE A 188 -5.43 -2.08 -9.13
C ILE A 188 -6.00 -1.35 -10.34
N ASP A 189 -5.17 -0.55 -11.00
CA ASP A 189 -5.52 0.10 -12.26
C ASP A 189 -5.18 -0.81 -13.44
N LEU A 190 -6.16 -1.59 -13.87
CA LEU A 190 -5.99 -2.55 -14.98
C LEU A 190 -5.78 -1.88 -16.33
N GLY A 191 -6.11 -0.59 -16.47
CA GLY A 191 -5.82 0.19 -17.66
C GLY A 191 -4.37 0.66 -17.69
N LYS A 192 -3.81 1.04 -16.53
CA LYS A 192 -2.41 1.42 -16.38
C LYS A 192 -1.47 0.20 -16.44
N PHE A 193 -1.87 -0.91 -15.82
CA PHE A 193 -1.15 -2.18 -15.83
C PHE A 193 -1.79 -3.12 -16.85
N ASP A 194 -1.56 -2.80 -18.13
CA ASP A 194 -2.07 -3.56 -19.29
C ASP A 194 -0.96 -4.47 -19.85
N PRO A 195 -1.17 -5.79 -19.96
CA PRO A 195 -0.17 -6.71 -20.49
C PRO A 195 0.20 -6.44 -21.96
N ASN A 196 -0.56 -5.62 -22.68
CA ASN A 196 -0.26 -5.23 -24.07
C ASN A 196 0.76 -4.09 -24.18
N ILE A 197 1.24 -3.54 -23.07
CA ILE A 197 2.29 -2.50 -23.08
C ILE A 197 3.57 -3.06 -23.72
N LYS A 198 4.11 -2.29 -24.67
CA LYS A 198 5.37 -2.66 -25.35
C LYS A 198 6.58 -2.34 -24.48
N SER A 199 7.50 -3.28 -24.39
CA SER A 199 8.71 -3.20 -23.56
C SER A 199 10.02 -3.22 -24.33
N SER A 200 9.96 -3.17 -25.66
CA SER A 200 11.15 -3.28 -26.54
C SER A 200 12.22 -2.22 -26.21
N ASN A 201 11.80 -1.00 -25.95
CA ASN A 201 12.73 0.09 -25.62
C ASN A 201 13.46 -0.15 -24.29
N ILE A 202 12.74 -0.64 -23.27
CA ILE A 202 13.30 -0.95 -21.95
C ILE A 202 14.31 -2.11 -22.05
N ARG A 203 13.96 -3.19 -22.77
CA ARG A 203 14.91 -4.31 -22.95
C ARG A 203 16.18 -3.84 -23.64
N GLN A 204 16.08 -2.99 -24.67
CA GLN A 204 17.25 -2.42 -25.37
C GLN A 204 18.07 -1.50 -24.45
N GLU A 205 17.44 -0.61 -23.69
CA GLU A 205 18.09 0.32 -22.75
C GLU A 205 18.95 -0.42 -21.74
N TYR A 206 18.45 -1.54 -21.20
CA TYR A 206 19.15 -2.32 -20.19
C TYR A 206 19.95 -3.51 -20.72
N GLY A 207 20.17 -3.62 -22.03
CA GLY A 207 20.96 -4.68 -22.63
C GLY A 207 20.39 -6.08 -22.39
N ILE A 208 19.05 -6.18 -22.42
CA ILE A 208 18.30 -7.44 -22.26
C ILE A 208 17.99 -7.97 -23.64
N ASN A 209 18.48 -9.16 -23.97
CA ASN A 209 18.24 -9.83 -25.26
C ASN A 209 16.87 -10.53 -25.29
N ASN A 210 16.41 -10.92 -26.46
CA ASN A 210 15.10 -11.57 -26.60
C ASN A 210 15.06 -12.97 -25.96
N GLU A 211 16.19 -13.65 -25.93
CA GLU A 211 16.38 -14.96 -25.30
C GLU A 211 16.57 -14.92 -23.77
N ASP A 212 16.77 -13.73 -23.21
CA ASP A 212 16.93 -13.58 -21.76
C ASP A 212 15.58 -13.75 -21.04
N THR A 213 15.58 -14.56 -19.98
CA THR A 213 14.49 -14.60 -19.00
C THR A 213 14.80 -13.60 -17.88
N VAL A 214 13.87 -12.70 -17.61
CA VAL A 214 14.07 -11.59 -16.67
C VAL A 214 13.22 -11.78 -15.41
N LEU A 215 13.90 -11.97 -14.29
CA LEU A 215 13.30 -11.82 -12.96
C LEU A 215 13.18 -10.34 -12.62
N PHE A 216 12.07 -9.93 -12.05
CA PHE A 216 11.79 -8.52 -11.75
C PHE A 216 11.40 -8.29 -10.28
N PHE A 217 12.01 -7.28 -9.69
CA PHE A 217 11.62 -6.76 -8.37
C PHE A 217 11.49 -5.24 -8.42
N MET A 218 10.47 -4.68 -7.78
CA MET A 218 10.37 -3.24 -7.53
C MET A 218 10.00 -2.92 -6.09
N GLY A 219 10.53 -1.82 -5.58
CA GLY A 219 10.16 -1.26 -4.28
C GLY A 219 11.35 -0.87 -3.42
N HIS A 220 11.11 -0.61 -2.14
CA HIS A 220 12.19 -0.33 -1.20
C HIS A 220 13.05 -1.56 -0.99
N LEU A 221 14.37 -1.39 -1.06
CA LEU A 221 15.33 -2.49 -0.96
C LEU A 221 15.71 -2.69 0.51
N TYR A 222 14.82 -3.37 1.24
CA TYR A 222 15.07 -3.76 2.63
C TYR A 222 16.15 -4.85 2.71
N ASN A 223 16.89 -4.90 3.81
CA ASN A 223 17.87 -5.96 4.05
C ASN A 223 17.26 -7.37 4.06
N PHE A 224 16.00 -7.46 4.42
CA PHE A 224 15.24 -8.72 4.43
C PHE A 224 14.51 -9.02 3.10
N ALA A 225 14.73 -8.22 2.04
CA ALA A 225 14.05 -8.43 0.76
C ALA A 225 14.51 -9.70 0.01
N GLY A 226 15.58 -10.36 0.44
CA GLY A 226 16.08 -11.62 -0.15
C GLY A 226 16.76 -11.46 -1.51
N LEU A 227 17.02 -10.23 -1.95
CA LEU A 227 17.61 -9.96 -3.28
C LEU A 227 19.09 -10.31 -3.33
N LYS A 228 19.80 -10.23 -2.20
CA LYS A 228 21.22 -10.58 -2.10
C LYS A 228 21.44 -12.07 -2.36
N GLU A 229 20.60 -12.90 -1.78
CA GLU A 229 20.64 -14.35 -1.97
C GLU A 229 20.41 -14.75 -3.44
N ILE A 230 19.50 -14.05 -4.12
CA ILE A 230 19.25 -14.26 -5.55
C ILE A 230 20.47 -13.83 -6.37
N ALA A 231 21.05 -12.67 -6.09
CA ALA A 231 22.25 -12.20 -6.78
C ALA A 231 23.43 -13.15 -6.60
N LEU A 232 23.66 -13.64 -5.38
CA LEU A 232 24.70 -14.63 -5.08
C LEU A 232 24.41 -15.99 -5.74
N GLU A 233 23.16 -16.41 -5.87
CA GLU A 233 22.79 -17.63 -6.57
C GLU A 233 23.04 -17.50 -8.08
N LEU A 234 22.74 -16.34 -8.67
CA LEU A 234 23.06 -16.02 -10.08
C LEU A 234 24.57 -16.06 -10.35
N ALA A 235 25.41 -15.73 -9.37
CA ALA A 235 26.86 -15.78 -9.48
C ALA A 235 27.39 -17.22 -9.73
N LYS A 236 26.65 -18.24 -9.31
CA LYS A 236 27.01 -19.64 -9.53
C LYS A 236 26.90 -20.08 -10.99
N GLY A 237 26.31 -19.26 -11.85
CA GLY A 237 26.39 -19.40 -13.31
C GLY A 237 25.47 -20.46 -13.94
N HIS A 238 24.41 -20.90 -13.25
CA HIS A 238 23.51 -21.97 -13.72
C HIS A 238 22.83 -21.69 -15.07
N ASN A 239 22.52 -20.43 -15.40
CA ASN A 239 21.95 -20.04 -16.67
C ASN A 239 22.51 -18.66 -17.12
N PRO A 240 23.18 -18.60 -18.30
CA PRO A 240 23.71 -17.33 -18.81
C PRO A 240 22.60 -16.33 -19.20
N ASN A 241 21.43 -16.81 -19.58
CA ASN A 241 20.31 -15.99 -20.09
C ASN A 241 19.35 -15.59 -18.98
N LEU A 242 19.60 -15.91 -17.70
CA LEU A 242 18.78 -15.46 -16.60
C LEU A 242 19.30 -14.11 -16.08
N LYS A 243 18.44 -13.11 -16.06
CA LYS A 243 18.74 -11.75 -15.57
C LYS A 243 17.83 -11.36 -14.41
N LEU A 244 18.31 -10.44 -13.59
CA LEU A 244 17.57 -9.85 -12.47
C LEU A 244 17.52 -8.34 -12.66
N LEU A 245 16.32 -7.79 -12.86
CA LEU A 245 16.03 -6.37 -12.98
C LEU A 245 15.42 -5.85 -11.67
N ILE A 246 16.13 -4.97 -10.98
CA ILE A 246 15.72 -4.41 -9.68
C ILE A 246 15.46 -2.93 -9.84
N VAL A 247 14.25 -2.51 -9.49
CA VAL A 247 13.80 -1.12 -9.52
C VAL A 247 13.54 -0.63 -8.09
N GLY A 248 14.31 0.35 -7.65
CA GLY A 248 14.14 0.93 -6.32
C GLY A 248 15.45 1.34 -5.67
N ASP A 249 15.33 1.78 -4.42
CA ASP A 249 16.43 2.19 -3.57
C ASP A 249 16.11 1.77 -2.12
N GLY A 250 17.10 1.78 -1.24
CA GLY A 250 16.91 1.41 0.16
C GLY A 250 18.17 0.88 0.84
N ASP A 251 17.98 0.30 2.02
CA ASP A 251 19.06 -0.09 2.92
C ASP A 251 20.04 -1.10 2.29
N ALA A 252 19.54 -2.02 1.45
CA ALA A 252 20.34 -3.05 0.79
C ALA A 252 21.00 -2.57 -0.52
N TYR A 253 20.77 -1.32 -0.98
CA TYR A 253 21.23 -0.89 -2.31
C TYR A 253 22.76 -0.96 -2.46
N GLN A 254 23.49 -0.39 -1.51
CA GLN A 254 24.96 -0.37 -1.55
C GLN A 254 25.55 -1.80 -1.49
N GLU A 255 25.03 -2.65 -0.62
CA GLU A 255 25.48 -4.04 -0.50
C GLU A 255 25.22 -4.83 -1.79
N LEU A 256 24.08 -4.61 -2.45
CA LEU A 256 23.80 -5.20 -3.76
C LEU A 256 24.79 -4.73 -4.84
N GLN A 257 25.14 -3.44 -4.86
CA GLN A 257 26.18 -2.91 -5.77
C GLN A 257 27.53 -3.59 -5.56
N ASP A 258 27.92 -3.77 -4.29
CA ASP A 258 29.16 -4.45 -3.94
C ASP A 258 29.18 -5.91 -4.38
N ILE A 259 28.09 -6.66 -4.11
CA ILE A 259 27.92 -8.05 -4.57
C ILE A 259 28.00 -8.14 -6.10
N ILE A 260 27.35 -7.24 -6.83
CA ILE A 260 27.37 -7.21 -8.30
C ILE A 260 28.79 -7.01 -8.82
N LYS A 261 29.55 -6.10 -8.21
CA LYS A 261 30.91 -5.79 -8.61
C LYS A 261 31.89 -6.94 -8.28
N GLU A 262 31.82 -7.45 -7.06
CA GLU A 262 32.72 -8.51 -6.57
C GLU A 262 32.55 -9.84 -7.32
N ASN A 263 31.32 -10.12 -7.77
CA ASN A 263 30.99 -11.36 -8.47
C ASN A 263 30.86 -11.19 -10.01
N ASN A 264 31.25 -10.04 -10.56
CA ASN A 264 31.18 -9.73 -12.01
C ASN A 264 29.77 -9.92 -12.59
N LEU A 265 28.73 -9.51 -11.88
CA LEU A 265 27.34 -9.72 -12.25
C LEU A 265 26.71 -8.57 -13.05
N SER A 266 27.47 -7.56 -13.50
CA SER A 266 26.93 -6.37 -14.16
C SER A 266 26.15 -6.66 -15.45
N SER A 267 26.38 -7.81 -16.11
CA SER A 267 25.58 -8.27 -17.26
C SER A 267 24.33 -9.05 -16.89
N LYS A 268 24.17 -9.48 -15.63
CA LYS A 268 23.07 -10.31 -15.15
C LYS A 268 22.15 -9.61 -14.16
N VAL A 269 22.66 -8.69 -13.32
CA VAL A 269 21.90 -7.98 -12.29
C VAL A 269 21.92 -6.49 -12.62
N ILE A 270 20.74 -5.96 -12.86
CA ILE A 270 20.52 -4.58 -13.28
C ILE A 270 19.84 -3.83 -12.13
N LEU A 271 20.54 -2.85 -11.54
CA LEU A 271 19.99 -1.94 -10.54
C LEU A 271 19.66 -0.61 -11.21
N THR A 272 18.39 -0.27 -11.33
CA THR A 272 17.96 0.98 -12.01
C THR A 272 17.95 2.20 -11.09
N GLY A 273 17.96 2.00 -9.75
CA GLY A 273 17.60 3.04 -8.80
C GLY A 273 16.10 3.32 -8.81
N LEU A 274 15.72 4.46 -8.23
CA LEU A 274 14.32 4.91 -8.20
C LEU A 274 13.83 5.28 -9.60
N LYS A 275 12.61 4.85 -9.91
CA LYS A 275 11.89 5.20 -11.14
C LYS A 275 10.54 5.82 -10.79
N SER A 276 10.02 6.65 -11.69
CA SER A 276 8.69 7.20 -11.50
C SER A 276 7.62 6.12 -11.62
N TYR A 277 6.49 6.28 -10.92
CA TYR A 277 5.39 5.32 -10.98
C TYR A 277 4.80 5.15 -12.38
N ASN A 278 5.01 6.13 -13.26
CA ASN A 278 4.54 6.05 -14.64
C ASN A 278 5.42 5.16 -15.52
N GLU A 279 6.70 4.97 -15.17
CA GLU A 279 7.63 4.08 -15.88
C GLU A 279 7.45 2.61 -15.48
N ILE A 280 6.84 2.33 -14.32
CA ILE A 280 6.73 0.98 -13.76
C ILE A 280 6.03 -0.02 -14.71
N PRO A 281 4.91 0.30 -15.37
CA PRO A 281 4.28 -0.66 -16.26
C PRO A 281 5.18 -1.15 -17.41
N GLU A 282 5.99 -0.27 -18.01
CA GLU A 282 6.93 -0.64 -19.07
C GLU A 282 8.08 -1.51 -18.56
N LEU A 283 8.57 -1.22 -17.35
CA LEU A 283 9.60 -2.02 -16.68
C LEU A 283 9.09 -3.42 -16.33
N VAL A 284 7.87 -3.54 -15.81
CA VAL A 284 7.22 -4.83 -15.58
C VAL A 284 6.97 -5.56 -16.90
N ALA A 285 6.54 -4.85 -17.95
CA ALA A 285 6.35 -5.45 -19.27
C ALA A 285 7.65 -6.07 -19.83
N ALA A 286 8.80 -5.46 -19.54
CA ALA A 286 10.12 -5.95 -19.97
C ALA A 286 10.56 -7.25 -19.27
N SER A 287 9.92 -7.64 -18.19
CA SER A 287 10.21 -8.85 -17.43
C SER A 287 9.37 -10.06 -17.85
N ASP A 288 9.74 -11.23 -17.37
CA ASP A 288 9.04 -12.47 -17.60
C ASP A 288 8.41 -13.04 -16.34
N ILE A 289 9.10 -12.95 -15.20
CA ILE A 289 8.68 -13.44 -13.89
C ILE A 289 8.91 -12.32 -12.88
N CYS A 290 7.91 -11.99 -12.06
CA CYS A 290 8.08 -11.07 -10.95
C CYS A 290 8.38 -11.83 -9.65
N ILE A 291 9.11 -11.19 -8.72
CA ILE A 291 9.53 -11.87 -7.50
C ILE A 291 9.25 -11.03 -6.25
N LEU A 292 8.97 -11.73 -5.14
CA LEU A 292 8.93 -11.17 -3.79
C LEU A 292 9.61 -12.13 -2.82
N PRO A 293 10.95 -12.18 -2.80
CA PRO A 293 11.72 -13.18 -2.08
C PRO A 293 12.06 -12.81 -0.64
N ALA A 294 11.19 -12.04 0.04
CA ALA A 294 11.45 -11.60 1.41
C ALA A 294 11.66 -12.77 2.37
N TYR A 295 12.42 -12.55 3.45
CA TYR A 295 12.67 -13.59 4.44
C TYR A 295 11.37 -14.05 5.10
N PRO A 296 11.09 -15.38 5.13
CA PRO A 296 9.83 -15.91 5.67
C PRO A 296 9.61 -15.64 7.16
N ASP A 297 10.70 -15.46 7.95
CA ASP A 297 10.68 -15.19 9.39
C ASP A 297 10.61 -13.69 9.73
N GLU A 298 10.66 -12.83 8.73
CA GLU A 298 10.53 -11.38 8.96
C GLU A 298 9.12 -11.02 9.42
N LYS A 299 9.00 -10.51 10.64
CA LYS A 299 7.72 -10.25 11.29
C LYS A 299 6.81 -9.29 10.50
N ILE A 300 7.38 -8.22 9.96
CA ILE A 300 6.60 -7.24 9.19
C ILE A 300 5.99 -7.85 7.92
N MET A 301 6.59 -8.92 7.38
CA MET A 301 6.12 -9.58 6.18
C MET A 301 5.05 -10.65 6.43
N GLN A 302 4.77 -11.00 7.70
CA GLN A 302 3.84 -12.09 8.01
C GLN A 302 2.39 -11.75 7.67
N ASP A 303 1.99 -10.49 7.84
CA ASP A 303 0.59 -10.08 7.80
C ASP A 303 0.25 -9.17 6.61
N ILE A 304 1.25 -8.60 5.94
CA ILE A 304 1.04 -7.68 4.83
C ILE A 304 0.92 -8.40 3.49
N VAL A 305 0.13 -7.78 2.60
CA VAL A 305 0.03 -8.16 1.19
C VAL A 305 0.45 -6.95 0.36
N PRO A 306 1.70 -6.93 -0.16
CA PRO A 306 2.20 -5.79 -0.93
C PRO A 306 1.42 -5.57 -2.22
N ILE A 307 0.99 -4.33 -2.47
CA ILE A 307 0.23 -3.94 -3.69
C ILE A 307 0.96 -4.31 -4.98
N LYS A 308 2.29 -4.29 -4.98
CA LYS A 308 3.11 -4.66 -6.15
C LYS A 308 2.78 -6.04 -6.72
N ILE A 309 2.33 -6.99 -5.88
CA ILE A 309 1.92 -8.32 -6.37
C ILE A 309 0.72 -8.20 -7.31
N TYR A 310 -0.28 -7.39 -6.95
CA TYR A 310 -1.43 -7.15 -7.82
C TYR A 310 -1.03 -6.45 -9.13
N GLU A 311 -0.04 -5.54 -9.06
CA GLU A 311 0.50 -4.85 -10.24
C GLU A 311 1.23 -5.84 -11.19
N TYR A 312 2.02 -6.75 -10.63
CA TYR A 312 2.68 -7.82 -11.38
C TYR A 312 1.67 -8.75 -12.07
N MET A 313 0.71 -9.22 -11.29
CA MET A 313 -0.35 -10.12 -11.77
C MET A 313 -1.22 -9.44 -12.85
N ALA A 314 -1.48 -8.13 -12.71
CA ALA A 314 -2.22 -7.35 -13.71
C ALA A 314 -1.51 -7.31 -15.06
N MET A 315 -0.18 -7.36 -15.07
CA MET A 315 0.65 -7.43 -16.29
C MET A 315 0.82 -8.85 -16.83
N CYS A 316 -0.02 -9.81 -16.41
CA CYS A 316 0.11 -11.24 -16.75
C CYS A 316 1.48 -11.82 -16.37
N LYS A 317 2.14 -11.30 -15.32
CA LYS A 317 3.40 -11.87 -14.85
C LYS A 317 3.13 -12.84 -13.70
N PRO A 318 3.63 -14.08 -13.79
CA PRO A 318 3.63 -14.98 -12.63
C PRO A 318 4.54 -14.40 -11.56
N VAL A 319 4.23 -14.72 -10.30
CA VAL A 319 5.00 -14.24 -9.15
C VAL A 319 5.61 -15.39 -8.42
N ILE A 320 6.94 -15.37 -8.21
CA ILE A 320 7.60 -16.29 -7.28
C ILE A 320 7.84 -15.54 -5.97
N THR A 321 7.32 -16.08 -4.89
CA THR A 321 7.47 -15.50 -3.54
C THR A 321 7.86 -16.56 -2.52
N THR A 322 8.53 -16.17 -1.47
CA THR A 322 8.68 -17.03 -0.30
C THR A 322 7.33 -17.26 0.36
N LYS A 323 7.22 -18.32 1.16
CA LYS A 323 6.00 -18.68 1.90
C LYS A 323 5.73 -17.63 2.99
N LEU A 324 4.98 -16.60 2.66
CA LEU A 324 4.57 -15.52 3.57
C LEU A 324 3.09 -15.70 3.90
N PRO A 325 2.70 -15.85 5.18
CA PRO A 325 1.33 -16.22 5.58
C PRO A 325 0.25 -15.29 5.04
N GLY A 326 0.49 -13.96 5.05
CA GLY A 326 -0.47 -12.99 4.50
C GLY A 326 -0.69 -13.17 3.01
N ILE A 327 0.36 -13.45 2.24
CA ILE A 327 0.30 -13.67 0.79
C ILE A 327 -0.38 -15.01 0.50
N MET A 328 -0.01 -16.08 1.23
CA MET A 328 -0.64 -17.39 1.07
C MET A 328 -2.15 -17.35 1.36
N MET A 329 -2.55 -16.61 2.38
CA MET A 329 -3.98 -16.45 2.72
C MET A 329 -4.75 -15.65 1.66
N GLU A 330 -4.15 -14.58 1.11
CA GLU A 330 -4.80 -13.71 0.11
C GLU A 330 -4.92 -14.37 -1.26
N PHE A 331 -3.82 -14.99 -1.72
CA PHE A 331 -3.77 -15.51 -3.09
C PHE A 331 -4.02 -17.01 -3.19
N GLY A 332 -3.80 -17.77 -2.13
CA GLY A 332 -3.96 -19.24 -2.14
C GLY A 332 -3.02 -19.93 -3.13
N ASP A 333 -3.44 -21.10 -3.60
CA ASP A 333 -2.73 -21.89 -4.59
C ASP A 333 -3.36 -21.73 -5.98
N ASP A 334 -2.57 -22.01 -7.03
CA ASP A 334 -3.04 -22.08 -8.44
C ASP A 334 -3.61 -20.77 -9.03
N ASN A 335 -3.14 -19.63 -8.52
CA ASN A 335 -3.56 -18.29 -8.95
C ASN A 335 -2.42 -17.45 -9.57
N GLY A 336 -1.42 -18.12 -10.14
CA GLY A 336 -0.27 -17.44 -10.77
C GLY A 336 0.81 -16.99 -9.78
N ILE A 337 0.72 -17.47 -8.53
CA ILE A 337 1.79 -17.32 -7.51
C ILE A 337 2.41 -18.68 -7.24
N CYS A 338 3.74 -18.72 -7.28
CA CYS A 338 4.53 -19.88 -6.97
C CYS A 338 5.30 -19.64 -5.68
N TYR A 339 5.18 -20.56 -4.71
CA TYR A 339 5.81 -20.41 -3.40
C TYR A 339 7.12 -21.17 -3.34
N VAL A 340 8.11 -20.57 -2.67
CA VAL A 340 9.42 -21.18 -2.35
C VAL A 340 9.70 -21.05 -0.86
N ASP A 341 10.62 -21.91 -0.34
CA ASP A 341 10.92 -21.91 1.10
C ASP A 341 11.91 -20.81 1.48
N LYS A 342 12.85 -20.46 0.60
CA LYS A 342 13.87 -19.42 0.84
C LYS A 342 14.19 -18.63 -0.43
N PRO A 343 14.76 -17.42 -0.31
CA PRO A 343 15.04 -16.54 -1.45
C PRO A 343 15.85 -17.19 -2.59
N SER A 344 16.90 -17.96 -2.28
CA SER A 344 17.74 -18.62 -3.28
C SER A 344 16.98 -19.62 -4.17
N ASP A 345 15.88 -20.19 -3.67
CA ASP A 345 15.10 -21.19 -4.42
C ASP A 345 14.34 -20.57 -5.59
N VAL A 346 14.18 -19.22 -5.62
CA VAL A 346 13.58 -18.48 -6.73
C VAL A 346 14.25 -18.81 -8.07
N ILE A 347 15.57 -18.96 -8.08
CA ILE A 347 16.33 -19.27 -9.30
C ILE A 347 15.91 -20.62 -9.87
N PHE A 348 15.87 -21.66 -9.04
CA PHE A 348 15.47 -23.01 -9.48
C PHE A 348 13.99 -23.04 -9.88
N LYS A 349 13.13 -22.39 -9.10
CA LYS A 349 11.70 -22.31 -9.41
C LYS A 349 11.44 -21.61 -10.74
N SER A 350 12.25 -20.62 -11.13
CA SER A 350 12.10 -19.90 -12.39
C SER A 350 12.29 -20.79 -13.63
N TYR A 351 12.99 -21.92 -13.51
CA TYR A 351 13.18 -22.89 -14.60
C TYR A 351 12.01 -23.87 -14.75
N GLU A 352 11.22 -24.05 -13.69
CA GLU A 352 10.13 -25.03 -13.64
C GLU A 352 8.77 -24.43 -14.04
N ILE A 353 8.65 -23.10 -13.98
CA ILE A 353 7.37 -22.42 -14.11
C ILE A 353 6.95 -22.29 -15.58
N ASP A 354 5.70 -22.63 -15.89
CA ASP A 354 5.08 -22.23 -17.15
C ASP A 354 4.64 -20.75 -17.06
N ILE A 355 5.52 -19.87 -17.54
CA ILE A 355 5.36 -18.42 -17.46
C ILE A 355 4.03 -17.97 -18.07
N ILE A 356 3.63 -18.56 -19.20
CA ILE A 356 2.40 -18.16 -19.91
C ILE A 356 1.15 -18.62 -19.17
N ALA A 357 1.13 -19.89 -18.74
CA ALA A 357 -0.02 -20.44 -18.03
C ALA A 357 -0.23 -19.76 -16.69
N GLU A 358 0.83 -19.61 -15.89
CA GLU A 358 0.76 -18.95 -14.58
C GLU A 358 0.49 -17.45 -14.69
N GLY A 359 1.04 -16.77 -15.70
CA GLY A 359 0.73 -15.36 -15.97
C GLY A 359 -0.75 -15.13 -16.30
N ARG A 360 -1.38 -16.04 -17.07
CA ARG A 360 -2.84 -15.98 -17.33
C ARG A 360 -3.67 -16.19 -16.06
N LYS A 361 -3.29 -17.12 -15.19
CA LYS A 361 -3.94 -17.34 -13.89
C LYS A 361 -3.82 -16.09 -13.02
N ALA A 362 -2.62 -15.49 -12.96
CA ALA A 362 -2.35 -14.25 -12.23
C ALA A 362 -3.30 -13.11 -12.68
N ARG A 363 -3.38 -12.84 -13.98
CA ARG A 363 -4.28 -11.81 -14.52
C ARG A 363 -5.73 -12.07 -14.17
N LYS A 364 -6.22 -13.30 -14.39
CA LYS A 364 -7.59 -13.68 -14.08
C LYS A 364 -7.93 -13.45 -12.61
N PHE A 365 -6.99 -13.76 -11.71
CA PHE A 365 -7.19 -13.56 -10.27
C PHE A 365 -7.42 -12.08 -9.92
N VAL A 366 -6.61 -11.16 -10.45
CA VAL A 366 -6.67 -9.74 -10.08
C VAL A 366 -7.75 -8.94 -10.79
N GLU A 367 -8.44 -9.48 -11.78
CA GLU A 367 -9.55 -8.79 -12.46
C GLU A 367 -10.69 -8.39 -11.51
N LYS A 368 -10.85 -9.10 -10.41
CA LYS A 368 -11.81 -8.74 -9.35
C LYS A 368 -11.40 -7.47 -8.58
N ASN A 369 -10.11 -7.15 -8.58
CA ASN A 369 -9.51 -6.05 -7.84
C ASN A 369 -9.46 -4.73 -8.63
N ASP A 370 -10.09 -4.65 -9.82
CA ASP A 370 -10.19 -3.40 -10.56
C ASP A 370 -10.80 -2.30 -9.70
N TRP A 371 -10.21 -1.09 -9.77
CA TRP A 371 -10.66 0.04 -8.98
C TRP A 371 -12.14 0.37 -9.16
N SER A 372 -12.72 0.12 -10.33
CA SER A 372 -14.15 0.34 -10.56
C SER A 372 -15.01 -0.58 -9.68
N LYS A 373 -14.62 -1.87 -9.60
CA LYS A 373 -15.30 -2.88 -8.78
C LYS A 373 -15.12 -2.60 -7.29
N ILE A 374 -13.88 -2.32 -6.87
CA ILE A 374 -13.56 -1.97 -5.47
C ILE A 374 -14.32 -0.73 -5.03
N THR A 375 -14.38 0.31 -5.88
CA THR A 375 -15.13 1.54 -5.57
C THR A 375 -16.63 1.28 -5.50
N ASN A 376 -17.21 0.44 -6.40
CA ASN A 376 -18.63 0.06 -6.36
C ASN A 376 -18.99 -0.63 -5.04
N GLU A 377 -18.13 -1.57 -4.62
CA GLU A 377 -18.34 -2.30 -3.38
C GLU A 377 -18.24 -1.39 -2.15
N PHE A 378 -17.27 -0.48 -2.15
CA PHE A 378 -17.09 0.50 -1.09
C PHE A 378 -18.26 1.47 -1.01
N GLU A 379 -18.68 2.04 -2.15
CA GLU A 379 -19.84 2.95 -2.23
C GLU A 379 -21.13 2.28 -1.74
N LYS A 380 -21.37 1.03 -2.16
CA LYS A 380 -22.49 0.23 -1.65
C LYS A 380 -22.43 0.08 -0.13
N THR A 381 -21.25 -0.17 0.43
CA THR A 381 -21.06 -0.27 1.88
C THR A 381 -21.42 1.04 2.58
N LEU A 382 -21.05 2.19 2.01
CA LEU A 382 -21.44 3.50 2.56
C LEU A 382 -22.95 3.72 2.53
N GLN A 383 -23.61 3.33 1.44
CA GLN A 383 -25.05 3.46 1.27
C GLN A 383 -25.85 2.58 2.23
N ASP A 384 -25.36 1.37 2.50
CA ASP A 384 -26.01 0.41 3.41
C ASP A 384 -25.99 0.88 4.88
N LEU A 385 -25.04 1.72 5.27
CA LEU A 385 -24.99 2.32 6.61
C LEU A 385 -26.02 3.43 6.84
N GLN A 386 -26.70 3.89 5.81
CA GLN A 386 -27.73 4.94 5.91
C GLN A 386 -29.15 4.40 5.98
N LYS A 387 -29.32 3.11 5.79
CA LYS A 387 -30.59 2.40 5.94
C LYS A 387 -30.83 1.99 7.40
#